data_6e00246cefe24109f60f63badc276348
#
_entry.id   6e00246cefe24109f60f63badc276348
#
_cell.length_a   1.000
_cell.length_b   1.000
_cell.length_c   1.000
_cell.angle_alpha   90.00
_cell.angle_beta   90.00
_cell.angle_gamma   90.00
#
_symmetry.space_group_name_H-M   'P 1'
#
loop_
_entity.id
_entity.type
_entity.pdbx_description
1 polymer ?
#
loop_
_entity_poly.entity_id
_entity_poly.type
_entity_poly.pdbx_seq_one_letter_code
_entity_poly.pdbx_strand_id
1 'polypeptide(L)'
;MDSFFPLARSSAKDPIPAGTLDAIHARDLAGVVIEGVFHADELQRGVEGIKRSTELSPHSFSPRFEAYSYGEILDHSGADRTLYHNEAALITRLVTESFGEPLVQQLGASLGALAAPRPLRSPRSASGVAYAPFTVRSYPEGGLIPPHCELEQLRRDSYADLLPQICADTLLSFLVMVSAPEDGGDLVVYDLDQSDPRVPEFYSDRSVLHSIRNGFAHERIALCTGDLLVFDAGRHFHQILPVVGSRARWTLGGFMAPSRDRSEWFSWS
;
A
#
# COMPACT_ATOMS: atom_id res chain seq x y z
N MET A 1 11.36 26.53 1.66
CA MET A 1 11.65 25.41 2.58
C MET A 1 11.58 24.17 1.72
N ASP A 2 12.63 23.37 1.75
CA ASP A 2 12.60 22.09 1.05
C ASP A 2 11.55 21.19 1.72
N SER A 3 10.83 20.39 0.93
CA SER A 3 9.85 19.44 1.44
C SER A 3 10.52 18.42 2.38
N PHE A 4 9.92 18.13 3.54
CA PHE A 4 10.39 17.05 4.40
C PHE A 4 10.08 15.68 3.80
N PHE A 5 9.20 15.63 2.79
CA PHE A 5 8.78 14.42 2.10
C PHE A 5 9.03 14.56 0.59
N PRO A 6 10.30 14.46 0.12
CA PRO A 6 10.67 14.66 -1.27
C PRO A 6 10.05 13.58 -2.16
N LEU A 7 8.94 13.93 -2.83
CA LEU A 7 8.18 13.05 -3.71
C LEU A 7 8.50 13.37 -5.16
N ALA A 8 9.09 12.41 -5.89
CA ALA A 8 9.26 12.52 -7.34
C ALA A 8 7.93 12.33 -8.06
N ARG A 9 7.72 13.05 -9.18
CA ARG A 9 6.57 12.86 -10.06
C ARG A 9 7.04 12.69 -11.49
N SER A 10 6.46 11.71 -12.19
CA SER A 10 6.71 11.46 -13.61
C SER A 10 5.43 11.01 -14.30
N SER A 11 5.36 11.18 -15.61
CA SER A 11 4.27 10.61 -16.41
C SER A 11 4.56 9.15 -16.77
N ALA A 12 3.53 8.33 -16.94
CA ALA A 12 3.68 6.97 -17.46
C ALA A 12 4.32 6.92 -18.87
N LYS A 13 4.40 8.06 -19.57
CA LYS A 13 5.08 8.18 -20.88
C LYS A 13 6.59 8.40 -20.75
N ASP A 14 7.05 8.77 -19.57
CA ASP A 14 8.46 8.99 -19.31
C ASP A 14 9.14 7.68 -18.88
N PRO A 15 10.43 7.52 -19.17
CA PRO A 15 11.17 6.37 -18.64
C PRO A 15 11.16 6.38 -17.12
N ILE A 16 10.79 5.26 -16.52
CA ILE A 16 10.88 5.09 -15.06
C ILE A 16 12.37 4.96 -14.71
N PRO A 17 12.91 5.84 -13.84
CA PRO A 17 14.32 5.75 -13.47
C PRO A 17 14.62 4.43 -12.76
N ALA A 18 15.60 3.69 -13.27
CA ALA A 18 16.09 2.49 -12.58
C ALA A 18 16.68 2.87 -11.21
N GLY A 19 16.54 1.99 -10.22
CA GLY A 19 17.03 2.24 -8.87
C GLY A 19 16.14 3.17 -8.02
N THR A 20 14.92 3.48 -8.47
CA THR A 20 14.00 4.34 -7.71
C THR A 20 13.69 3.75 -6.33
N LEU A 21 13.42 2.43 -6.23
CA LEU A 21 13.19 1.81 -4.92
C LEU A 21 14.43 1.85 -4.04
N ASP A 22 15.63 1.76 -4.64
CA ASP A 22 16.88 1.88 -3.90
C ASP A 22 17.10 3.30 -3.39
N ALA A 23 16.73 4.32 -4.16
CA ALA A 23 16.79 5.72 -3.74
C ALA A 23 15.81 6.00 -2.59
N ILE A 24 14.60 5.40 -2.61
CA ILE A 24 13.65 5.49 -1.50
C ILE A 24 14.20 4.76 -0.27
N HIS A 25 14.75 3.57 -0.43
CA HIS A 25 15.38 2.81 0.67
C HIS A 25 16.58 3.56 1.26
N ALA A 26 17.40 4.22 0.42
CA ALA A 26 18.53 5.04 0.85
C ALA A 26 18.11 6.39 1.46
N ARG A 27 16.82 6.73 1.40
CA ARG A 27 16.24 7.99 1.89
C ARG A 27 16.64 9.24 1.06
N ASP A 28 17.06 9.03 -0.18
CA ASP A 28 17.28 10.12 -1.15
C ASP A 28 15.95 10.65 -1.69
N LEU A 29 14.92 9.79 -1.70
CA LEU A 29 13.53 10.10 -2.02
C LEU A 29 12.62 9.56 -0.91
N ALA A 30 11.48 10.20 -0.69
CA ALA A 30 10.41 9.68 0.16
C ALA A 30 9.42 8.81 -0.62
N GLY A 31 9.34 8.99 -1.93
CA GLY A 31 8.46 8.23 -2.80
C GLY A 31 8.45 8.74 -4.24
N VAL A 32 7.63 8.08 -5.05
CA VAL A 32 7.39 8.44 -6.46
C VAL A 32 5.92 8.27 -6.81
N VAL A 33 5.38 9.23 -7.56
CA VAL A 33 4.08 9.12 -8.25
C VAL A 33 4.35 8.99 -9.75
N ILE A 34 3.77 7.96 -10.35
CA ILE A 34 3.73 7.82 -11.81
C ILE A 34 2.29 8.10 -12.25
N GLU A 35 2.12 9.21 -12.95
CA GLU A 35 0.80 9.72 -13.33
C GLU A 35 0.29 9.00 -14.59
N GLY A 36 -0.99 8.59 -14.54
CA GLY A 36 -1.71 8.06 -15.71
C GLY A 36 -1.19 6.70 -16.20
N VAL A 37 -0.74 5.83 -15.28
CA VAL A 37 -0.29 4.46 -15.65
C VAL A 37 -1.44 3.65 -16.23
N PHE A 38 -2.64 3.80 -15.69
CA PHE A 38 -3.82 3.00 -16.07
C PHE A 38 -4.96 3.89 -16.59
N HIS A 39 -5.74 3.34 -17.50
CA HIS A 39 -6.92 4.04 -18.01
C HIS A 39 -8.12 3.90 -17.06
N ALA A 40 -8.80 5.01 -16.80
CA ALA A 40 -9.92 5.07 -15.85
C ALA A 40 -11.06 4.07 -16.19
N ASP A 41 -11.38 3.91 -17.48
CA ASP A 41 -12.44 3.00 -17.92
C ASP A 41 -12.10 1.51 -17.65
N GLU A 42 -10.84 1.13 -17.73
CA GLU A 42 -10.38 -0.23 -17.41
C GLU A 42 -10.48 -0.49 -15.91
N LEU A 43 -10.04 0.48 -15.13
CA LEU A 43 -10.13 0.43 -13.68
C LEU A 43 -11.58 0.37 -13.20
N GLN A 44 -12.47 1.16 -13.79
CA GLN A 44 -13.89 1.13 -13.45
C GLN A 44 -14.52 -0.24 -13.75
N ARG A 45 -14.21 -0.84 -14.92
CA ARG A 45 -14.68 -2.21 -15.22
C ARG A 45 -14.18 -3.22 -14.19
N GLY A 46 -12.93 -3.07 -13.76
CA GLY A 46 -12.34 -3.92 -12.71
C GLY A 46 -13.11 -3.81 -11.39
N VAL A 47 -13.42 -2.59 -10.93
CA VAL A 47 -14.22 -2.37 -9.71
C VAL A 47 -15.59 -3.05 -9.82
N GLU A 48 -16.26 -2.92 -10.96
CA GLU A 48 -17.55 -3.59 -11.16
C GLU A 48 -17.42 -5.11 -11.21
N GLY A 49 -16.29 -5.63 -11.70
CA GLY A 49 -15.94 -7.06 -11.64
C GLY A 49 -15.83 -7.55 -10.19
N ILE A 50 -15.04 -6.85 -9.37
CA ILE A 50 -14.86 -7.14 -7.93
C ILE A 50 -16.20 -7.13 -7.19
N LYS A 51 -17.03 -6.08 -7.40
CA LYS A 51 -18.35 -5.96 -6.75
C LYS A 51 -19.32 -7.09 -7.12
N ARG A 52 -19.22 -7.65 -8.32
CA ARG A 52 -20.08 -8.75 -8.76
C ARG A 52 -19.60 -10.12 -8.28
N SER A 53 -18.36 -10.23 -7.84
CA SER A 53 -17.81 -11.49 -7.36
C SER A 53 -18.48 -11.88 -6.04
N THR A 54 -18.78 -13.17 -5.91
CA THR A 54 -19.26 -13.79 -4.67
C THR A 54 -18.21 -14.69 -4.01
N GLU A 55 -17.01 -14.75 -4.59
CA GLU A 55 -15.96 -15.65 -4.12
C GLU A 55 -15.20 -15.11 -2.90
N LEU A 56 -15.08 -13.78 -2.79
CA LEU A 56 -14.47 -13.12 -1.64
C LEU A 56 -15.43 -12.07 -1.09
N SER A 57 -15.66 -12.14 0.21
CA SER A 57 -16.34 -11.07 0.94
C SER A 57 -15.33 -10.01 1.37
N PRO A 58 -15.73 -8.74 1.42
CA PRO A 58 -14.84 -7.72 1.95
C PRO A 58 -14.61 -7.91 3.46
N HIS A 59 -13.35 -7.85 3.87
CA HIS A 59 -12.93 -7.84 5.27
C HIS A 59 -12.89 -6.41 5.78
N SER A 60 -13.52 -6.13 6.93
CA SER A 60 -13.41 -4.82 7.56
C SER A 60 -12.06 -4.63 8.23
N PHE A 61 -11.40 -3.50 7.99
CA PHE A 61 -10.16 -3.14 8.69
C PHE A 61 -10.38 -2.88 10.18
N SER A 62 -11.55 -2.38 10.54
CA SER A 62 -11.84 -2.02 11.92
C SER A 62 -13.35 -1.77 12.08
N PRO A 63 -13.93 -2.10 13.23
CA PRO A 63 -15.30 -1.72 13.53
C PRO A 63 -15.47 -0.20 13.77
N ARG A 64 -14.39 0.57 13.78
CA ARG A 64 -14.41 2.01 14.12
C ARG A 64 -14.43 2.94 12.92
N PHE A 65 -14.13 2.42 11.72
CA PHE A 65 -14.09 3.21 10.48
C PHE A 65 -14.40 2.34 9.27
N GLU A 66 -15.00 2.94 8.28
CA GLU A 66 -15.45 2.28 7.04
C GLU A 66 -14.27 2.12 6.07
N ALA A 67 -13.58 0.99 6.16
CA ALA A 67 -12.53 0.59 5.24
C ALA A 67 -12.52 -0.92 5.09
N TYR A 68 -12.40 -1.40 3.86
CA TYR A 68 -12.53 -2.81 3.53
C TYR A 68 -11.39 -3.28 2.62
N SER A 69 -10.96 -4.54 2.81
CA SER A 69 -10.07 -5.25 1.88
C SER A 69 -10.82 -6.43 1.24
N TYR A 70 -10.55 -6.68 -0.01
CA TYR A 70 -10.97 -7.90 -0.71
C TYR A 70 -9.78 -8.86 -0.71
N GLY A 71 -9.92 -9.94 0.02
CA GLY A 71 -8.84 -10.82 0.43
C GLY A 71 -8.26 -10.42 1.80
N GLU A 72 -7.92 -11.44 2.59
CA GLU A 72 -7.25 -11.27 3.88
C GLU A 72 -5.90 -10.61 3.67
N ILE A 73 -5.57 -9.62 4.48
CA ILE A 73 -4.26 -8.98 4.48
C ILE A 73 -3.36 -9.61 5.57
N LEU A 74 -2.08 -9.74 5.27
CA LEU A 74 -1.13 -10.39 6.19
C LEU A 74 -1.16 -9.78 7.59
N ASP A 75 -1.30 -8.47 7.68
CA ASP A 75 -1.36 -7.72 8.92
C ASP A 75 -2.48 -8.16 9.88
N HIS A 76 -3.59 -8.65 9.35
CA HIS A 76 -4.76 -9.09 10.12
C HIS A 76 -4.81 -10.60 10.39
N SER A 77 -3.99 -11.39 9.70
CA SER A 77 -4.09 -12.87 9.75
C SER A 77 -3.65 -13.50 11.08
N GLY A 78 -3.00 -12.74 11.98
CA GLY A 78 -2.49 -13.28 13.24
C GLY A 78 -1.39 -14.32 13.06
N ALA A 79 -1.23 -15.22 14.03
CA ALA A 79 -0.25 -16.30 13.98
C ALA A 79 -0.67 -17.43 13.02
N ASP A 80 -1.99 -17.68 12.89
CA ASP A 80 -2.54 -18.62 11.91
C ASP A 80 -2.81 -17.92 10.58
N ARG A 81 -1.94 -18.13 9.62
CA ARG A 81 -2.01 -17.54 8.27
C ARG A 81 -2.73 -18.40 7.24
N THR A 82 -3.48 -19.43 7.70
CA THR A 82 -4.16 -20.36 6.78
C THR A 82 -5.16 -19.62 5.89
N LEU A 83 -6.00 -18.76 6.47
CA LEU A 83 -6.95 -17.95 5.70
C LEU A 83 -6.25 -17.06 4.69
N TYR A 84 -5.24 -16.31 5.12
CA TYR A 84 -4.44 -15.45 4.25
C TYR A 84 -3.87 -16.21 3.05
N HIS A 85 -3.22 -17.36 3.28
CA HIS A 85 -2.63 -18.14 2.19
C HIS A 85 -3.70 -18.76 1.26
N ASN A 86 -4.84 -19.16 1.78
CA ASN A 86 -5.96 -19.66 0.97
C ASN A 86 -6.52 -18.55 0.07
N GLU A 87 -6.65 -17.34 0.59
CA GLU A 87 -7.19 -16.21 -0.16
C GLU A 87 -6.16 -15.54 -1.08
N ALA A 88 -4.85 -15.69 -0.84
CA ALA A 88 -3.81 -15.09 -1.66
C ALA A 88 -3.91 -15.48 -3.16
N ALA A 89 -4.21 -16.75 -3.46
CA ALA A 89 -4.43 -17.21 -4.82
C ALA A 89 -5.79 -16.72 -5.38
N LEU A 90 -6.81 -16.66 -4.53
CA LEU A 90 -8.15 -16.19 -4.90
C LEU A 90 -8.15 -14.72 -5.26
N ILE A 91 -7.53 -13.85 -4.45
CA ILE A 91 -7.46 -12.41 -4.77
C ILE A 91 -6.67 -12.15 -6.05
N THR A 92 -5.56 -12.86 -6.27
CA THR A 92 -4.78 -12.73 -7.50
C THR A 92 -5.62 -13.09 -8.72
N ARG A 93 -6.35 -14.21 -8.68
CA ARG A 93 -7.26 -14.62 -9.74
C ARG A 93 -8.39 -13.62 -9.94
N LEU A 94 -9.08 -13.22 -8.86
CA LEU A 94 -10.20 -12.28 -8.91
C LEU A 94 -9.79 -10.94 -9.52
N VAL A 95 -8.62 -10.41 -9.14
CA VAL A 95 -8.08 -9.18 -9.72
C VAL A 95 -7.79 -9.38 -11.22
N THR A 96 -7.15 -10.49 -11.59
CA THR A 96 -6.86 -10.79 -13.00
C THR A 96 -8.13 -10.92 -13.84
N GLU A 97 -9.15 -11.60 -13.34
CA GLU A 97 -10.45 -11.76 -14.03
C GLU A 97 -11.23 -10.45 -14.12
N SER A 98 -11.15 -9.61 -13.09
CA SER A 98 -11.92 -8.36 -13.02
C SER A 98 -11.26 -7.21 -13.80
N PHE A 99 -9.94 -7.03 -13.65
CA PHE A 99 -9.19 -5.93 -14.26
C PHE A 99 -8.54 -6.33 -15.60
N GLY A 100 -8.40 -7.61 -15.86
CA GLY A 100 -7.74 -8.17 -17.05
C GLY A 100 -6.25 -8.41 -16.84
N GLU A 101 -5.75 -9.48 -17.46
CA GLU A 101 -4.33 -9.87 -17.44
C GLU A 101 -3.39 -8.73 -17.88
N PRO A 102 -3.71 -7.92 -18.93
CA PRO A 102 -2.82 -6.83 -19.36
C PRO A 102 -2.57 -5.79 -18.27
N LEU A 103 -3.60 -5.45 -17.44
CA LEU A 103 -3.44 -4.48 -16.36
C LEU A 103 -2.54 -5.04 -15.26
N VAL A 104 -2.71 -6.30 -14.87
CA VAL A 104 -1.88 -6.96 -13.86
C VAL A 104 -0.43 -7.05 -14.33
N GLN A 105 -0.21 -7.39 -15.59
CA GLN A 105 1.14 -7.40 -16.20
C GLN A 105 1.76 -6.01 -16.23
N GLN A 106 0.98 -4.98 -16.58
CA GLN A 106 1.46 -3.58 -16.57
C GLN A 106 1.84 -3.11 -15.16
N LEU A 107 1.06 -3.47 -14.13
CA LEU A 107 1.42 -3.18 -12.74
C LEU A 107 2.75 -3.86 -12.36
N GLY A 108 2.87 -5.16 -12.66
CA GLY A 108 4.11 -5.90 -12.42
C GLY A 108 5.31 -5.30 -13.15
N ALA A 109 5.13 -4.90 -14.42
CA ALA A 109 6.19 -4.26 -15.21
C ALA A 109 6.60 -2.88 -14.64
N SER A 110 5.62 -2.07 -14.21
CA SER A 110 5.88 -0.74 -13.62
C SER A 110 6.64 -0.87 -12.30
N LEU A 111 6.19 -1.74 -11.40
CA LEU A 111 6.88 -2.00 -10.13
C LEU A 111 8.26 -2.64 -10.37
N GLY A 112 8.39 -3.55 -11.32
CA GLY A 112 9.66 -4.16 -11.71
C GLY A 112 10.65 -3.14 -12.28
N ALA A 113 10.18 -2.16 -13.06
CA ALA A 113 11.01 -1.06 -13.57
C ALA A 113 11.55 -0.17 -12.43
N LEU A 114 10.70 0.14 -11.43
CA LEU A 114 11.12 0.87 -10.23
C LEU A 114 12.16 0.09 -9.40
N ALA A 115 12.04 -1.25 -9.35
CA ALA A 115 12.95 -2.14 -8.63
C ALA A 115 14.28 -2.36 -9.35
N ALA A 116 14.33 -2.18 -10.68
CA ALA A 116 15.52 -2.47 -11.49
C ALA A 116 16.77 -1.73 -10.95
N PRO A 117 17.96 -2.36 -10.99
CA PRO A 117 18.28 -3.63 -11.69
C PRO A 117 17.93 -4.90 -10.90
N ARG A 118 17.42 -4.78 -9.67
CA ARG A 118 17.06 -5.95 -8.86
C ARG A 118 15.71 -6.52 -9.29
N PRO A 119 15.54 -7.85 -9.33
CA PRO A 119 14.25 -8.45 -9.64
C PRO A 119 13.24 -8.18 -8.52
N LEU A 120 11.95 -8.12 -8.91
CA LEU A 120 10.82 -8.02 -8.00
C LEU A 120 9.99 -9.31 -8.06
N ARG A 121 9.65 -9.89 -6.91
CA ARG A 121 8.75 -11.05 -6.81
C ARG A 121 7.95 -11.08 -5.51
N SER A 122 6.94 -11.94 -5.42
CA SER A 122 6.29 -12.23 -4.14
C SER A 122 7.15 -13.19 -3.32
N PRO A 123 7.31 -12.96 -2.00
CA PRO A 123 7.96 -13.91 -1.10
C PRO A 123 7.15 -15.20 -1.01
N ARG A 124 7.76 -16.24 -0.42
CA ARG A 124 7.07 -17.51 -0.18
C ARG A 124 7.17 -17.90 1.30
N SER A 125 6.10 -18.50 1.80
CA SER A 125 6.11 -19.10 3.14
C SER A 125 7.10 -20.28 3.22
N ALA A 126 7.37 -20.76 4.43
CA ALA A 126 8.19 -21.94 4.64
C ALA A 126 7.64 -23.20 3.92
N SER A 127 6.31 -23.26 3.70
CA SER A 127 5.65 -24.33 2.92
C SER A 127 5.68 -24.09 1.39
N GLY A 128 6.30 -23.01 0.92
CA GLY A 128 6.42 -22.68 -0.49
C GLY A 128 5.21 -21.94 -1.09
N VAL A 129 4.19 -21.62 -0.29
CA VAL A 129 3.02 -20.85 -0.75
C VAL A 129 3.42 -19.40 -0.95
N ALA A 130 3.08 -18.83 -2.12
CA ALA A 130 3.33 -17.42 -2.39
C ALA A 130 2.41 -16.52 -1.56
N TYR A 131 2.94 -15.38 -1.10
CA TYR A 131 2.14 -14.31 -0.52
C TYR A 131 1.31 -13.60 -1.60
N ALA A 132 0.18 -13.03 -1.22
CA ALA A 132 -0.62 -12.22 -2.14
C ALA A 132 0.22 -11.03 -2.61
N PRO A 133 0.37 -10.79 -3.92
CA PRO A 133 1.19 -9.69 -4.42
C PRO A 133 0.55 -8.31 -4.18
N PHE A 134 -0.76 -8.28 -4.01
CA PHE A 134 -1.59 -7.08 -3.78
C PHE A 134 -2.95 -7.46 -3.21
N THR A 135 -3.68 -6.46 -2.66
CA THR A 135 -5.11 -6.54 -2.35
C THR A 135 -5.85 -5.34 -2.93
N VAL A 136 -7.16 -5.50 -3.13
CA VAL A 136 -8.07 -4.40 -3.46
C VAL A 136 -8.66 -3.86 -2.17
N ARG A 137 -8.69 -2.54 -2.03
CA ARG A 137 -9.25 -1.86 -0.86
C ARG A 137 -10.32 -0.87 -1.28
N SER A 138 -11.38 -0.75 -0.48
CA SER A 138 -12.43 0.24 -0.70
C SER A 138 -12.72 1.05 0.56
N TYR A 139 -13.01 2.33 0.34
CA TYR A 139 -13.35 3.29 1.38
C TYR A 139 -14.61 4.03 0.93
N PRO A 140 -15.80 3.66 1.45
CA PRO A 140 -17.04 4.37 1.16
C PRO A 140 -17.04 5.76 1.80
N GLU A 141 -18.15 6.50 1.69
CA GLU A 141 -18.33 7.78 2.36
C GLU A 141 -18.01 7.68 3.85
N GLY A 142 -17.23 8.61 4.38
CA GLY A 142 -16.71 8.58 5.76
C GLY A 142 -15.53 7.64 5.98
N GLY A 143 -15.23 6.76 5.01
CA GLY A 143 -14.12 5.80 5.07
C GLY A 143 -12.77 6.49 5.20
N LEU A 144 -11.94 6.00 6.11
CA LEU A 144 -10.64 6.59 6.45
C LEU A 144 -9.66 5.51 6.95
N ILE A 145 -8.38 5.86 7.05
CA ILE A 145 -7.41 5.16 7.88
C ILE A 145 -6.79 6.19 8.84
N PRO A 146 -6.83 5.98 10.16
CA PRO A 146 -6.23 6.90 11.12
C PRO A 146 -4.70 6.98 10.96
N PRO A 147 -4.03 7.98 11.57
CA PRO A 147 -2.58 8.07 11.55
C PRO A 147 -1.91 6.78 12.03
N HIS A 148 -0.98 6.27 11.25
CA HIS A 148 -0.22 5.04 11.52
C HIS A 148 1.12 5.09 10.79
N CYS A 149 1.99 4.14 11.11
CA CYS A 149 3.24 3.88 10.41
C CYS A 149 3.35 2.38 10.15
N GLU A 150 3.63 2.00 8.92
CA GLU A 150 3.56 0.60 8.50
C GLU A 150 4.66 -0.28 9.09
N LEU A 151 5.80 0.29 9.50
CA LEU A 151 6.88 -0.50 10.11
C LEU A 151 6.45 -1.20 11.40
N GLU A 152 5.40 -0.69 12.08
CA GLU A 152 4.87 -1.31 13.29
C GLU A 152 4.27 -2.70 13.03
N GLN A 153 3.66 -2.91 11.87
CA GLN A 153 3.04 -4.20 11.53
C GLN A 153 4.05 -5.35 11.52
N LEU A 154 5.33 -5.07 11.21
CA LEU A 154 6.38 -6.09 11.20
C LEU A 154 6.64 -6.71 12.60
N ARG A 155 6.11 -6.13 13.67
CA ARG A 155 6.19 -6.67 15.04
C ARG A 155 5.11 -7.71 15.35
N ARG A 156 4.17 -7.92 14.45
CA ARG A 156 3.04 -8.83 14.65
C ARG A 156 3.43 -10.26 14.31
N ASP A 157 2.80 -11.23 14.98
CA ASP A 157 3.05 -12.66 14.78
C ASP A 157 2.78 -13.12 13.33
N SER A 158 1.89 -12.43 12.62
CA SER A 158 1.60 -12.69 11.21
C SER A 158 2.82 -12.54 10.30
N TYR A 159 3.81 -11.75 10.69
CA TYR A 159 5.05 -11.52 9.92
C TYR A 159 6.19 -12.48 10.28
N ALA A 160 6.01 -13.40 11.23
CA ALA A 160 7.10 -14.26 11.75
C ALA A 160 7.85 -15.04 10.66
N ASP A 161 7.16 -15.50 9.60
CA ASP A 161 7.79 -16.24 8.48
C ASP A 161 8.38 -15.31 7.41
N LEU A 162 7.91 -14.07 7.33
CA LEU A 162 8.38 -13.08 6.35
C LEU A 162 9.60 -12.32 6.85
N LEU A 163 9.64 -11.97 8.14
CA LEU A 163 10.72 -11.19 8.75
C LEU A 163 12.13 -11.75 8.48
N PRO A 164 12.38 -13.07 8.53
CA PRO A 164 13.71 -13.63 8.20
C PRO A 164 14.13 -13.41 6.74
N GLN A 165 13.19 -13.11 5.86
CA GLN A 165 13.41 -12.98 4.41
C GLN A 165 13.69 -11.56 3.96
N ILE A 166 13.30 -10.53 4.76
CA ILE A 166 13.33 -9.11 4.37
C ILE A 166 14.31 -8.27 5.22
N CYS A 167 14.71 -7.13 4.69
CA CYS A 167 15.28 -6.04 5.47
C CYS A 167 14.15 -5.34 6.23
N ALA A 168 14.09 -5.55 7.56
CA ALA A 168 13.00 -5.05 8.41
C ALA A 168 13.15 -3.57 8.83
N ASP A 169 14.13 -2.85 8.27
CA ASP A 169 14.37 -1.42 8.47
C ASP A 169 13.68 -0.53 7.44
N THR A 170 13.07 -1.14 6.42
CA THR A 170 12.38 -0.45 5.33
C THR A 170 11.10 -1.18 4.98
N LEU A 171 10.02 -0.43 4.90
CA LEU A 171 8.74 -0.93 4.42
C LEU A 171 8.10 0.12 3.52
N LEU A 172 8.13 -0.13 2.22
CA LEU A 172 7.47 0.71 1.24
C LEU A 172 6.02 0.25 1.06
N SER A 173 5.13 1.19 0.79
CA SER A 173 3.78 0.89 0.30
C SER A 173 3.66 1.30 -1.15
N PHE A 174 2.98 0.50 -1.96
CA PHE A 174 2.55 0.91 -3.29
C PHE A 174 1.03 0.87 -3.38
N LEU A 175 0.47 1.76 -4.16
CA LEU A 175 -0.95 1.75 -4.48
C LEU A 175 -1.22 2.34 -5.86
N VAL A 176 -2.16 1.73 -6.57
CA VAL A 176 -2.83 2.30 -7.73
C VAL A 176 -4.12 2.95 -7.25
N MET A 177 -4.36 4.21 -7.61
CA MET A 177 -5.65 4.84 -7.41
C MET A 177 -6.64 4.30 -8.45
N VAL A 178 -7.43 3.32 -8.07
CA VAL A 178 -8.39 2.65 -8.95
C VAL A 178 -9.63 3.50 -9.20
N SER A 179 -10.11 4.19 -8.14
CA SER A 179 -11.19 5.17 -8.23
C SER A 179 -10.93 6.27 -7.20
N ALA A 180 -10.67 7.47 -7.65
CA ALA A 180 -10.58 8.63 -6.77
C ALA A 180 -11.98 9.02 -6.29
N PRO A 181 -12.17 9.40 -5.00
CA PRO A 181 -13.45 9.90 -4.49
C PRO A 181 -13.82 11.24 -5.11
N GLU A 182 -15.00 11.76 -4.80
CA GLU A 182 -15.42 13.11 -5.22
C GLU A 182 -14.62 14.18 -4.48
N ASP A 183 -14.41 13.97 -3.18
CA ASP A 183 -13.57 14.83 -2.33
C ASP A 183 -13.03 14.01 -1.15
N GLY A 184 -12.02 14.53 -0.45
CA GLY A 184 -11.37 13.82 0.65
C GLY A 184 -10.60 12.57 0.18
N GLY A 185 -10.39 11.62 1.08
CA GLY A 185 -9.70 10.35 0.79
C GLY A 185 -8.22 10.48 0.41
N ASP A 186 -7.61 11.67 0.55
CA ASP A 186 -6.20 11.86 0.26
C ASP A 186 -5.30 11.18 1.28
N LEU A 187 -4.13 10.80 0.81
CA LEU A 187 -3.04 10.42 1.68
C LEU A 187 -2.40 11.67 2.28
N VAL A 188 -2.31 11.73 3.59
CA VAL A 188 -1.57 12.77 4.32
C VAL A 188 -0.39 12.12 5.01
N VAL A 189 0.79 12.67 4.81
CA VAL A 189 2.03 12.25 5.47
C VAL A 189 2.45 13.34 6.44
N TYR A 190 2.87 12.97 7.65
CA TYR A 190 3.27 13.87 8.72
C TYR A 190 4.79 13.92 8.86
N ASP A 191 5.32 15.08 9.22
CA ASP A 191 6.70 15.24 9.65
C ASP A 191 6.90 14.64 11.06
N LEU A 192 6.60 13.36 11.14
CA LEU A 192 6.75 12.52 12.33
C LEU A 192 7.37 11.20 11.89
N ASP A 193 8.66 11.05 12.18
CA ASP A 193 9.43 9.85 11.90
C ASP A 193 9.13 8.77 12.96
N GLN A 194 9.11 7.51 12.55
CA GLN A 194 8.94 6.34 13.44
C GLN A 194 9.98 6.29 14.58
N SER A 195 11.15 6.88 14.40
CA SER A 195 12.19 6.97 15.40
C SER A 195 12.02 8.12 16.42
N ASP A 196 10.99 8.96 16.25
CA ASP A 196 10.71 10.06 17.20
C ASP A 196 10.44 9.49 18.59
N PRO A 197 11.11 10.02 19.65
CA PRO A 197 10.97 9.51 21.01
C PRO A 197 9.55 9.58 21.57
N ARG A 198 8.65 10.37 20.97
CA ARG A 198 7.22 10.46 21.35
C ARG A 198 6.38 9.32 20.80
N VAL A 199 6.85 8.59 19.79
CA VAL A 199 6.09 7.53 19.12
C VAL A 199 5.56 6.45 20.07
N PRO A 200 6.29 5.96 21.09
CA PRO A 200 5.74 4.99 22.04
C PRO A 200 4.49 5.50 22.79
N GLU A 201 4.41 6.81 23.08
CA GLU A 201 3.25 7.42 23.70
C GLU A 201 2.03 7.39 22.77
N PHE A 202 2.22 7.67 21.48
CA PHE A 202 1.15 7.62 20.48
C PHE A 202 0.54 6.22 20.30
N TYR A 203 1.32 5.18 20.51
CA TYR A 203 0.82 3.80 20.45
C TYR A 203 0.14 3.35 21.75
N SER A 204 0.58 3.88 22.90
CA SER A 204 0.01 3.56 24.21
C SER A 204 -1.37 4.19 24.41
N ASP A 205 -1.59 5.39 23.87
CA ASP A 205 -2.86 6.12 23.94
C ASP A 205 -3.32 6.53 22.52
N ARG A 206 -4.22 5.74 21.96
CA ARG A 206 -4.78 6.01 20.62
C ARG A 206 -5.59 7.30 20.53
N SER A 207 -6.01 7.89 21.66
CA SER A 207 -6.65 9.22 21.66
C SER A 207 -5.65 10.29 21.24
N VAL A 208 -4.37 10.09 21.52
CA VAL A 208 -3.27 10.98 21.15
C VAL A 208 -2.98 10.93 19.64
N LEU A 209 -3.34 9.87 18.94
CA LEU A 209 -3.22 9.82 17.46
C LEU A 209 -4.00 10.97 16.78
N HIS A 210 -5.07 11.47 17.42
CA HIS A 210 -5.76 12.66 16.94
C HIS A 210 -4.93 13.94 17.09
N SER A 211 -4.01 14.00 18.04
CA SER A 211 -3.12 15.15 18.25
C SER A 211 -2.05 15.26 17.15
N ILE A 212 -1.71 14.15 16.48
CA ILE A 212 -0.77 14.13 15.34
C ILE A 212 -1.26 15.07 14.25
N ARG A 213 -2.57 15.09 13.96
CA ARG A 213 -3.16 15.96 12.92
C ARG A 213 -2.86 17.44 13.11
N ASN A 214 -2.74 17.89 14.37
CA ASN A 214 -2.60 19.32 14.71
C ASN A 214 -1.20 19.67 15.20
N GLY A 215 -0.36 18.68 15.52
CA GLY A 215 0.93 18.88 16.16
C GLY A 215 2.14 18.82 15.24
N PHE A 216 1.96 18.37 13.98
CA PHE A 216 3.06 18.16 13.05
C PHE A 216 2.79 18.82 11.70
N ALA A 217 3.84 19.32 11.05
CA ALA A 217 3.78 19.68 9.65
C ALA A 217 3.35 18.44 8.83
N HIS A 218 2.63 18.66 7.75
CA HIS A 218 2.14 17.56 6.93
C HIS A 218 2.07 17.96 5.45
N GLU A 219 2.18 16.96 4.61
CA GLU A 219 1.97 17.07 3.17
C GLU A 219 0.81 16.21 2.73
N ARG A 220 0.01 16.73 1.81
CA ARG A 220 -1.14 16.06 1.22
C ARG A 220 -0.77 15.55 -0.16
N ILE A 221 -0.94 14.26 -0.39
CA ILE A 221 -0.67 13.60 -1.66
C ILE A 221 -2.01 13.28 -2.32
N ALA A 222 -2.40 14.12 -3.26
CA ALA A 222 -3.55 13.89 -4.11
C ALA A 222 -3.15 13.00 -5.29
N LEU A 223 -3.95 11.97 -5.55
CA LEU A 223 -3.78 11.04 -6.66
C LEU A 223 -5.04 11.04 -7.54
N CYS A 224 -4.83 11.04 -8.83
CA CYS A 224 -5.90 10.84 -9.79
C CYS A 224 -6.12 9.34 -10.06
N THR A 225 -7.33 8.99 -10.53
CA THR A 225 -7.60 7.64 -11.03
C THR A 225 -6.59 7.26 -12.10
N GLY A 226 -5.93 6.12 -11.93
CA GLY A 226 -4.88 5.64 -12.83
C GLY A 226 -3.44 5.90 -12.38
N ASP A 227 -3.23 6.71 -11.35
CA ASP A 227 -1.89 6.98 -10.81
C ASP A 227 -1.38 5.81 -9.97
N LEU A 228 -0.07 5.58 -10.05
CA LEU A 228 0.68 4.65 -9.20
C LEU A 228 1.56 5.46 -8.24
N LEU A 229 1.40 5.24 -6.95
CA LEU A 229 2.28 5.77 -5.90
C LEU A 229 3.10 4.63 -5.31
N VAL A 230 4.39 4.87 -5.07
CA VAL A 230 5.25 4.08 -4.18
C VAL A 230 5.92 5.03 -3.20
N PHE A 231 5.86 4.76 -1.89
CA PHE A 231 6.43 5.64 -0.88
C PHE A 231 6.93 4.88 0.36
N ASP A 232 7.81 5.52 1.14
CA ASP A 232 8.33 4.99 2.41
C ASP A 232 7.26 5.10 3.51
N ALA A 233 6.36 4.13 3.53
CA ALA A 233 5.28 4.03 4.51
C ALA A 233 5.77 3.58 5.89
N GLY A 234 6.96 3.00 5.96
CA GLY A 234 7.56 2.52 7.20
C GLY A 234 8.23 3.61 8.03
N ARG A 235 8.48 4.78 7.46
CA ARG A 235 9.22 5.85 8.13
C ARG A 235 8.33 6.91 8.74
N HIS A 236 7.44 7.48 7.93
CA HIS A 236 6.60 8.59 8.33
C HIS A 236 5.20 8.14 8.71
N PHE A 237 4.66 8.73 9.78
CA PHE A 237 3.24 8.58 10.08
C PHE A 237 2.42 9.16 8.93
N HIS A 238 1.39 8.44 8.56
CA HIS A 238 0.48 8.84 7.48
C HIS A 238 -0.94 8.37 7.77
N GLN A 239 -1.90 8.95 7.06
CA GLN A 239 -3.33 8.59 7.17
C GLN A 239 -4.01 8.72 5.82
N ILE A 240 -5.18 8.11 5.70
CA ILE A 240 -6.14 8.41 4.65
C ILE A 240 -7.23 9.30 5.27
N LEU A 241 -7.43 10.48 4.69
CA LEU A 241 -8.50 11.39 5.12
C LEU A 241 -9.88 10.76 4.87
N PRO A 242 -10.92 11.18 5.61
CA PRO A 242 -12.28 10.73 5.33
C PRO A 242 -12.67 10.99 3.87
N VAL A 243 -13.27 9.98 3.25
CA VAL A 243 -13.88 10.08 1.93
C VAL A 243 -15.15 10.91 2.05
N VAL A 244 -15.37 11.82 1.11
CA VAL A 244 -16.55 12.69 1.03
C VAL A 244 -17.25 12.47 -0.31
N GLY A 245 -18.57 12.30 -0.26
CA GLY A 245 -19.40 12.06 -1.44
C GLY A 245 -19.70 10.58 -1.70
N SER A 246 -20.54 10.34 -2.68
CA SER A 246 -21.09 9.00 -2.96
C SER A 246 -20.12 8.05 -3.66
N ARG A 247 -19.09 8.59 -4.31
CA ARG A 247 -18.09 7.79 -5.02
C ARG A 247 -17.01 7.29 -4.04
N ALA A 248 -17.03 6.00 -3.76
CA ALA A 248 -16.04 5.36 -2.92
C ALA A 248 -14.63 5.48 -3.52
N ARG A 249 -13.63 5.66 -2.65
CA ARG A 249 -12.22 5.52 -2.99
C ARG A 249 -11.87 4.04 -3.12
N TRP A 250 -11.26 3.64 -4.25
CA TRP A 250 -10.77 2.28 -4.47
C TRP A 250 -9.28 2.30 -4.77
N THR A 251 -8.56 1.36 -4.20
CA THR A 251 -7.12 1.16 -4.46
C THR A 251 -6.79 -0.30 -4.68
N LEU A 252 -5.76 -0.55 -5.48
CA LEU A 252 -5.07 -1.82 -5.59
C LEU A 252 -3.65 -1.60 -5.09
N GLY A 253 -3.20 -2.33 -4.08
CA GLY A 253 -1.91 -2.03 -3.47
C GLY A 253 -1.38 -3.11 -2.55
N GLY A 254 -0.20 -2.85 -1.99
CA GLY A 254 0.51 -3.75 -1.09
C GLY A 254 1.79 -3.11 -0.56
N PHE A 255 2.68 -3.94 -0.08
CA PHE A 255 3.93 -3.56 0.55
C PHE A 255 5.13 -4.09 -0.22
N MET A 256 6.28 -3.45 -0.03
CA MET A 256 7.53 -3.85 -0.64
C MET A 256 8.68 -3.67 0.36
N ALA A 257 9.62 -4.61 0.35
CA ALA A 257 10.88 -4.47 1.06
C ALA A 257 12.01 -5.19 0.29
N PRO A 258 13.28 -4.78 0.47
CA PRO A 258 14.40 -5.55 -0.05
C PRO A 258 14.46 -6.92 0.62
N SER A 259 14.91 -7.96 -0.10
CA SER A 259 15.31 -9.21 0.53
C SER A 259 16.43 -8.97 1.55
N ARG A 260 16.58 -9.89 2.51
CA ARG A 260 17.56 -9.76 3.59
C ARG A 260 18.99 -9.60 3.06
N ASP A 261 19.32 -10.28 1.98
CA ASP A 261 20.62 -10.21 1.29
C ASP A 261 20.69 -9.07 0.27
N ARG A 262 19.59 -8.30 0.11
CA ARG A 262 19.44 -7.18 -0.83
C ARG A 262 19.64 -7.55 -2.31
N SER A 263 19.52 -8.82 -2.66
CA SER A 263 19.65 -9.28 -4.06
C SER A 263 18.40 -9.02 -4.88
N GLU A 264 17.25 -8.85 -4.25
CA GLU A 264 15.95 -8.66 -4.90
C GLU A 264 15.01 -7.79 -4.06
N TRP A 265 13.87 -7.42 -4.64
CA TRP A 265 12.76 -6.80 -3.96
C TRP A 265 11.62 -7.81 -3.80
N PHE A 266 10.97 -7.81 -2.65
CA PHE A 266 9.73 -8.53 -2.42
C PHE A 266 8.53 -7.58 -2.46
N SER A 267 7.38 -8.08 -2.97
CA SER A 267 6.09 -7.42 -2.83
C SER A 267 5.05 -8.38 -2.29
N TRP A 268 4.22 -7.91 -1.35
CA TRP A 268 3.15 -8.67 -0.72
C TRP A 268 2.02 -7.76 -0.25
N SER A 269 0.93 -8.35 0.28
CA SER A 269 -0.16 -7.61 0.89
C SER A 269 -0.75 -8.34 2.11
#